data_ad152cbbb18e959e02c7571e3aea964b
#
_entry.id   ad152cbbb18e959e02c7571e3aea964b
#
_cell.length_a   1.000
_cell.length_b   1.000
_cell.length_c   1.000
_cell.angle_alpha   90.00
_cell.angle_beta   90.00
_cell.angle_gamma   90.00
#
_symmetry.space_group_name_H-M   'P 1'
#
loop_
_entity.id
_entity.type
_entity.pdbx_description
1 polymer ?
#
loop_
_entity_poly.entity_id
_entity_poly.type
_entity_poly.pdbx_seq_one_letter_code
_entity_poly.pdbx_strand_id
1 'polypeptide(L)'
;DYKLTLPMQKYSHLPQLEVGILFSPEICFRLNGIFTCRTTGKKYTGAYNIRQTEDGYLLSQADHREPVSLPLTFEPEDDTTSDFDLTDVVIGIQFHWERKENQKFKGKLKIIDEQKHLTAINILSLEDYLLSVISSEMRATSSAEFLKAHAVISRSWLLAQIDKAKTVRGTYSSYRVDQEEYIRWYDREDHAHFDVCADDHCQRYQGISKAYTPAVREALEATRGEVLTYEGTICDARFSKCCGGATERFDNTWEPVVHPYLD
;
A
#
# COMPACT_ATOMS: atom_id res chain seq x y z
N ASP A 1 -30.47 -5.92 -23.12
CA ASP A 1 -29.03 -6.09 -23.41
C ASP A 1 -28.30 -4.78 -23.10
N TYR A 2 -27.97 -4.54 -21.82
CA TYR A 2 -27.08 -3.46 -21.45
C TYR A 2 -25.65 -3.98 -21.65
N LYS A 3 -25.04 -3.70 -22.78
CA LYS A 3 -23.59 -3.72 -22.91
C LYS A 3 -23.04 -2.51 -22.15
N LEU A 4 -22.71 -2.69 -20.88
CA LEU A 4 -21.82 -1.80 -20.15
C LEU A 4 -20.42 -1.92 -20.78
N THR A 5 -20.18 -1.19 -21.86
CA THR A 5 -18.84 -0.90 -22.34
C THR A 5 -18.32 0.24 -21.46
N LEU A 6 -17.76 -0.08 -20.31
CA LEU A 6 -16.96 0.88 -19.55
C LEU A 6 -15.73 1.18 -20.40
N PRO A 7 -15.48 2.43 -20.80
CA PRO A 7 -14.30 2.75 -21.55
C PRO A 7 -13.07 2.52 -20.67
N MET A 8 -12.21 1.59 -21.08
CA MET A 8 -10.88 1.46 -20.45
C MET A 8 -10.02 2.63 -20.91
N GLN A 9 -9.56 3.42 -19.95
CA GLN A 9 -8.64 4.52 -20.19
C GLN A 9 -7.23 4.09 -19.81
N LYS A 10 -6.25 4.37 -20.67
CA LYS A 10 -4.83 4.14 -20.35
C LYS A 10 -4.22 5.40 -19.74
N TYR A 11 -3.67 5.24 -18.54
CA TYR A 11 -2.88 6.26 -17.88
C TYR A 11 -1.43 6.17 -18.32
N SER A 12 -0.92 7.25 -18.91
CA SER A 12 0.47 7.31 -19.42
C SER A 12 1.50 7.58 -18.32
N HIS A 13 1.10 8.22 -17.22
CA HIS A 13 1.97 8.52 -16.08
C HIS A 13 1.45 7.84 -14.82
N LEU A 14 2.05 6.70 -14.50
CA LEU A 14 1.76 5.98 -13.26
C LEU A 14 2.59 6.61 -12.13
N PRO A 15 1.96 6.97 -11.00
CA PRO A 15 2.65 7.60 -9.88
C PRO A 15 3.65 6.66 -9.20
N GLN A 16 4.62 7.24 -8.48
CA GLN A 16 5.27 6.56 -7.37
C GLN A 16 4.32 6.58 -6.18
N LEU A 17 4.34 5.51 -5.41
CA LEU A 17 3.52 5.31 -4.23
C LEU A 17 4.37 5.35 -2.98
N GLU A 18 3.81 5.88 -1.91
CA GLU A 18 4.30 5.77 -0.55
C GLU A 18 3.42 4.76 0.21
N VAL A 19 4.01 3.60 0.56
CA VAL A 19 3.31 2.50 1.25
C VAL A 19 3.81 2.39 2.67
N GLY A 20 2.96 2.65 3.67
CA GLY A 20 3.27 2.46 5.08
C GLY A 20 3.34 0.98 5.44
N ILE A 21 4.50 0.52 5.96
CA ILE A 21 4.77 -0.91 6.19
C ILE A 21 4.79 -1.26 7.67
N LEU A 22 5.54 -0.51 8.47
CA LEU A 22 5.82 -0.85 9.86
C LEU A 22 5.71 0.38 10.75
N PHE A 23 4.97 0.26 11.83
CA PHE A 23 4.82 1.25 12.90
C PHE A 23 5.43 0.69 14.17
N SER A 24 6.51 1.30 14.67
CA SER A 24 7.23 0.77 15.83
C SER A 24 8.05 1.88 16.51
N PRO A 25 8.26 1.82 17.83
CA PRO A 25 9.21 2.71 18.50
C PRO A 25 10.65 2.50 18.06
N GLU A 26 10.94 1.36 17.43
CA GLU A 26 12.25 0.96 16.92
C GLU A 26 12.07 0.19 15.60
N ILE A 27 12.88 0.51 14.59
CA ILE A 27 12.84 -0.16 13.29
C ILE A 27 14.23 -0.75 13.00
N CYS A 28 14.25 -2.08 12.79
CA CYS A 28 15.40 -2.81 12.31
C CYS A 28 15.27 -3.07 10.81
N PHE A 29 16.27 -2.70 10.05
CA PHE A 29 16.30 -2.88 8.60
C PHE A 29 17.68 -3.24 8.07
N ARG A 30 17.72 -3.82 6.87
CA ARG A 30 18.98 -4.12 6.17
C ARG A 30 18.90 -3.61 4.74
N LEU A 31 19.90 -2.84 4.34
CA LEU A 31 20.09 -2.37 2.97
C LEU A 31 20.99 -3.36 2.22
N ASN A 32 20.43 -4.08 1.25
CA ASN A 32 21.14 -5.01 0.39
C ASN A 32 21.52 -4.30 -0.91
N GLY A 33 22.76 -3.85 -0.96
CA GLY A 33 23.29 -2.94 -1.98
C GLY A 33 23.71 -1.60 -1.36
N ILE A 34 24.03 -0.65 -2.23
CA ILE A 34 24.41 0.71 -1.81
C ILE A 34 23.21 1.62 -1.96
N PHE A 35 22.87 2.30 -0.86
CA PHE A 35 21.80 3.28 -0.82
C PHE A 35 22.39 4.65 -0.45
N THR A 36 21.94 5.68 -1.14
CA THR A 36 22.28 7.06 -0.79
C THR A 36 21.13 7.66 0.03
N CYS A 37 21.43 8.17 1.21
CA CYS A 37 20.45 8.91 1.99
C CYS A 37 20.27 10.31 1.40
N ARG A 38 19.06 10.62 0.96
CA ARG A 38 18.75 11.90 0.32
C ARG A 38 18.98 13.10 1.22
N THR A 39 18.73 12.95 2.52
CA THR A 39 18.85 14.03 3.50
C THR A 39 20.32 14.37 3.82
N THR A 40 21.18 13.35 3.91
CA THR A 40 22.58 13.52 4.35
C THR A 40 23.59 13.46 3.20
N GLY A 41 23.20 12.92 2.03
CA GLY A 41 24.11 12.62 0.92
C GLY A 41 25.07 11.45 1.18
N LYS A 42 25.00 10.82 2.36
CA LYS A 42 25.87 9.70 2.74
C LYS A 42 25.39 8.38 2.12
N LYS A 43 26.32 7.46 1.91
CA LYS A 43 26.04 6.10 1.44
C LYS A 43 25.90 5.14 2.61
N TYR A 44 24.93 4.25 2.52
CA TYR A 44 24.60 3.26 3.53
C TYR A 44 24.49 1.88 2.89
N THR A 45 24.91 0.85 3.64
CA THR A 45 24.76 -0.56 3.26
C THR A 45 24.82 -1.43 4.51
N GLY A 46 24.15 -2.58 4.51
CA GLY A 46 24.13 -3.50 5.65
C GLY A 46 22.98 -3.26 6.61
N ALA A 47 23.09 -3.79 7.82
CA ALA A 47 22.01 -3.81 8.81
C ALA A 47 22.09 -2.58 9.72
N TYR A 48 20.94 -1.98 9.97
CA TYR A 48 20.75 -0.81 10.82
C TYR A 48 19.59 -1.01 11.78
N ASN A 49 19.65 -0.24 12.86
CA ASN A 49 18.57 -0.04 13.79
C ASN A 49 18.38 1.47 13.99
N ILE A 50 17.14 1.93 13.93
CA ILE A 50 16.79 3.31 14.28
C ILE A 50 15.78 3.32 15.40
N ARG A 51 15.99 4.17 16.40
CA ARG A 51 15.10 4.34 17.54
C ARG A 51 15.02 5.80 17.99
N GLN A 52 13.93 6.13 18.64
CA GLN A 52 13.79 7.40 19.35
C GLN A 52 14.59 7.37 20.66
N THR A 53 15.16 8.49 21.03
CA THR A 53 15.88 8.76 22.30
C THR A 53 15.34 10.05 22.92
N GLU A 54 15.77 10.40 24.11
CA GLU A 54 15.39 11.67 24.76
C GLU A 54 15.82 12.89 23.93
N ASP A 55 16.97 12.78 23.22
CA ASP A 55 17.59 13.87 22.46
C ASP A 55 17.23 13.84 20.95
N GLY A 56 16.34 12.95 20.49
CA GLY A 56 15.96 12.81 19.08
C GLY A 56 16.02 11.37 18.57
N TYR A 57 16.67 11.14 17.43
CA TYR A 57 16.74 9.81 16.80
C TYR A 57 18.17 9.34 16.68
N LEU A 58 18.40 8.07 16.93
CA LEU A 58 19.70 7.42 16.87
C LEU A 58 19.68 6.29 15.84
N LEU A 59 20.50 6.42 14.81
CA LEU A 59 20.77 5.37 13.83
C LEU A 59 22.03 4.60 14.26
N SER A 60 21.90 3.28 14.33
CA SER A 60 22.97 2.41 14.82
C SER A 60 23.30 1.31 13.79
N GLN A 61 24.60 1.05 13.60
CA GLN A 61 25.13 -0.05 12.83
C GLN A 61 26.28 -0.69 13.62
N ALA A 62 26.11 -1.91 14.09
CA ALA A 62 27.04 -2.56 15.02
C ALA A 62 27.38 -1.63 16.20
N ASP A 63 28.65 -1.28 16.39
CA ASP A 63 29.10 -0.39 17.46
C ASP A 63 29.06 1.10 17.09
N HIS A 64 28.77 1.41 15.83
CA HIS A 64 28.66 2.80 15.37
C HIS A 64 27.26 3.34 15.63
N ARG A 65 27.21 4.55 16.18
CA ARG A 65 25.94 5.25 16.47
C ARG A 65 26.04 6.68 15.98
N GLU A 66 25.04 7.12 15.22
CA GLU A 66 24.97 8.52 14.78
C GLU A 66 23.58 9.12 15.08
N PRO A 67 23.53 10.33 15.65
CA PRO A 67 22.31 11.11 15.74
C PRO A 67 21.83 11.47 14.34
N VAL A 68 20.53 11.34 14.09
CA VAL A 68 19.91 11.65 12.80
C VAL A 68 18.64 12.46 12.97
N SER A 69 18.27 13.18 11.93
CA SER A 69 16.98 13.88 11.83
C SER A 69 16.06 13.16 10.86
N LEU A 70 14.77 13.13 11.15
CA LEU A 70 13.74 12.61 10.25
C LEU A 70 13.14 13.74 9.39
N PRO A 71 12.65 13.42 8.18
CA PRO A 71 12.62 12.12 7.55
C PRO A 71 13.98 11.68 7.01
N LEU A 72 14.26 10.36 7.07
CA LEU A 72 15.36 9.73 6.34
C LEU A 72 14.80 9.02 5.11
N THR A 73 15.40 9.23 3.95
CA THR A 73 15.05 8.50 2.72
C THR A 73 16.30 7.88 2.13
N PHE A 74 16.32 6.56 2.07
CA PHE A 74 17.38 5.75 1.49
C PHE A 74 16.98 5.36 0.06
N GLU A 75 17.72 5.87 -0.92
CA GLU A 75 17.51 5.60 -2.35
C GLU A 75 18.57 4.63 -2.86
N PRO A 76 18.19 3.50 -3.48
CA PRO A 76 19.17 2.57 -4.04
C PRO A 76 19.93 3.23 -5.21
N GLU A 77 21.23 2.95 -5.29
CA GLU A 77 22.02 3.41 -6.47
C GLU A 77 21.74 2.56 -7.71
N ASP A 78 21.30 1.34 -7.53
CA ASP A 78 20.87 0.43 -8.59
C ASP A 78 19.58 -0.28 -8.18
N ASP A 79 18.45 0.16 -8.73
CA ASP A 79 17.12 -0.41 -8.46
C ASP A 79 16.97 -1.88 -8.91
N THR A 80 17.83 -2.34 -9.81
CA THR A 80 17.72 -3.69 -10.36
C THR A 80 18.28 -4.75 -9.41
N THR A 81 19.38 -4.43 -8.74
CA THR A 81 20.13 -5.35 -7.87
C THR A 81 19.94 -5.08 -6.38
N SER A 82 19.52 -3.87 -6.02
CA SER A 82 19.33 -3.49 -4.62
C SER A 82 17.92 -3.79 -4.13
N ASP A 83 17.84 -4.15 -2.86
CA ASP A 83 16.59 -4.31 -2.10
C ASP A 83 16.85 -4.01 -0.62
N PHE A 84 15.80 -3.97 0.19
CA PHE A 84 15.97 -3.86 1.64
C PHE A 84 15.03 -4.81 2.39
N ASP A 85 15.47 -5.23 3.57
CA ASP A 85 14.67 -6.04 4.48
C ASP A 85 14.18 -5.17 5.64
N LEU A 86 12.93 -5.38 6.06
CA LEU A 86 12.39 -4.95 7.34
C LEU A 86 12.17 -6.15 8.24
N THR A 87 12.60 -6.03 9.49
CA THR A 87 12.43 -7.07 10.50
C THR A 87 11.15 -6.85 11.29
N ASP A 88 10.49 -7.95 11.68
CA ASP A 88 9.30 -7.93 12.53
C ASP A 88 8.13 -7.11 11.97
N VAL A 89 7.90 -7.14 10.66
CA VAL A 89 6.73 -6.55 10.04
C VAL A 89 5.49 -7.28 10.56
N VAL A 90 4.55 -6.54 11.16
CA VAL A 90 3.30 -7.09 11.69
C VAL A 90 2.31 -7.27 10.54
N ILE A 91 1.74 -8.45 10.42
CA ILE A 91 0.75 -8.81 9.41
C ILE A 91 -0.55 -9.22 10.10
N GLY A 92 -1.68 -8.71 9.61
CA GLY A 92 -2.99 -9.00 10.17
C GLY A 92 -3.20 -8.34 11.52
N ILE A 93 -2.91 -7.06 11.60
CA ILE A 93 -3.01 -6.24 12.82
C ILE A 93 -4.40 -6.39 13.44
N GLN A 94 -4.43 -6.79 14.73
CA GLN A 94 -5.65 -7.03 15.52
C GLN A 94 -6.51 -8.22 15.06
N PHE A 95 -6.07 -9.03 14.12
CA PHE A 95 -6.72 -10.29 13.77
C PHE A 95 -6.14 -11.47 14.56
N HIS A 96 -6.94 -12.54 14.72
CA HIS A 96 -6.52 -13.76 15.43
C HIS A 96 -5.32 -14.49 14.77
N TRP A 97 -4.95 -14.11 13.56
CA TRP A 97 -3.82 -14.64 12.80
C TRP A 97 -2.65 -13.64 12.70
N GLU A 98 -2.67 -12.58 13.53
CA GLU A 98 -1.57 -11.61 13.62
C GLU A 98 -0.24 -12.34 13.88
N ARG A 99 0.77 -11.97 13.13
CA ARG A 99 2.12 -12.50 13.24
C ARG A 99 3.16 -11.51 12.77
N LYS A 100 4.41 -11.74 13.14
CA LYS A 100 5.56 -10.99 12.67
C LYS A 100 6.31 -11.78 11.62
N GLU A 101 6.70 -11.12 10.55
CA GLU A 101 7.52 -11.68 9.48
C GLU A 101 8.63 -10.71 9.08
N ASN A 102 9.80 -11.26 8.67
CA ASN A 102 10.78 -10.45 7.97
C ASN A 102 10.37 -10.35 6.52
N GLN A 103 10.30 -9.14 6.00
CA GLN A 103 9.88 -8.88 4.64
C GLN A 103 10.93 -8.11 3.86
N LYS A 104 10.99 -8.38 2.55
CA LYS A 104 11.94 -7.80 1.61
C LYS A 104 11.22 -6.91 0.60
N PHE A 105 11.82 -5.76 0.29
CA PHE A 105 11.21 -4.72 -0.54
C PHE A 105 12.18 -4.19 -1.59
N LYS A 106 11.64 -3.82 -2.74
CA LYS A 106 12.31 -3.04 -3.78
C LYS A 106 12.01 -1.55 -3.64
N GLY A 107 12.81 -0.70 -4.29
CA GLY A 107 12.62 0.74 -4.29
C GLY A 107 13.28 1.42 -3.09
N LYS A 108 12.70 2.54 -2.62
CA LYS A 108 13.29 3.38 -1.58
C LYS A 108 12.67 3.05 -0.22
N LEU A 109 13.47 3.19 0.84
CA LEU A 109 13.01 3.16 2.23
C LEU A 109 12.98 4.59 2.78
N LYS A 110 11.81 5.04 3.22
CA LYS A 110 11.63 6.31 3.94
C LYS A 110 11.23 6.02 5.37
N ILE A 111 11.84 6.70 6.33
CA ILE A 111 11.50 6.58 7.76
C ILE A 111 11.08 7.96 8.25
N ILE A 112 9.92 8.04 8.86
CA ILE A 112 9.34 9.25 9.44
C ILE A 112 9.02 9.06 10.93
N ASP A 113 8.78 10.15 11.62
CA ASP A 113 8.15 10.16 12.94
C ASP A 113 6.65 10.42 12.78
N GLU A 114 5.85 9.59 13.40
CA GLU A 114 4.41 9.73 13.44
C GLU A 114 3.89 9.45 14.86
N GLN A 115 3.47 10.50 15.57
CA GLN A 115 2.86 10.41 16.90
C GLN A 115 3.69 9.62 17.93
N LYS A 116 5.01 9.83 17.97
CA LYS A 116 5.99 9.15 18.83
C LYS A 116 6.31 7.70 18.44
N HIS A 117 5.94 7.27 17.25
CA HIS A 117 6.38 6.02 16.65
C HIS A 117 7.14 6.32 15.37
N LEU A 118 8.06 5.44 15.02
CA LEU A 118 8.70 5.47 13.72
C LEU A 118 7.81 4.73 12.72
N THR A 119 7.68 5.29 11.53
CA THR A 119 6.97 4.64 10.42
C THR A 119 7.95 4.37 9.29
N ALA A 120 8.08 3.10 8.91
CA ALA A 120 8.80 2.70 7.70
C ALA A 120 7.84 2.71 6.50
N ILE A 121 8.22 3.46 5.48
CA ILE A 121 7.46 3.64 4.24
C ILE A 121 8.30 3.12 3.08
N ASN A 122 7.71 2.28 2.24
CA ASN A 122 8.30 1.87 0.98
C ASN A 122 7.84 2.79 -0.15
N ILE A 123 8.77 3.35 -0.92
CA ILE A 123 8.49 4.18 -2.10
C ILE A 123 8.85 3.40 -3.34
N LEU A 124 7.87 3.16 -4.21
CA LEU A 124 8.04 2.35 -5.41
C LEU A 124 7.05 2.75 -6.53
N SER A 125 7.21 2.16 -7.72
CA SER A 125 6.25 2.36 -8.80
C SER A 125 4.93 1.65 -8.51
N LEU A 126 3.82 2.16 -9.05
CA LEU A 126 2.50 1.55 -8.94
C LEU A 126 2.48 0.11 -9.45
N GLU A 127 3.15 -0.18 -10.57
CA GLU A 127 3.16 -1.54 -11.13
C GLU A 127 3.97 -2.52 -10.28
N ASP A 128 5.06 -2.09 -9.65
CA ASP A 128 5.81 -2.92 -8.71
C ASP A 128 5.01 -3.20 -7.42
N TYR A 129 4.23 -2.22 -6.96
CA TYR A 129 3.29 -2.42 -5.87
C TYR A 129 2.24 -3.49 -6.23
N LEU A 130 1.61 -3.38 -7.39
CA LEU A 130 0.60 -4.34 -7.85
C LEU A 130 1.15 -5.75 -8.05
N LEU A 131 2.43 -5.90 -8.42
CA LEU A 131 3.07 -7.20 -8.53
C LEU A 131 3.02 -7.99 -7.22
N SER A 132 3.22 -7.29 -6.09
CA SER A 132 3.08 -7.88 -4.76
C SER A 132 1.61 -8.08 -4.38
N VAL A 133 0.75 -7.08 -4.58
CA VAL A 133 -0.68 -7.14 -4.22
C VAL A 133 -1.37 -8.31 -4.87
N ILE A 134 -1.23 -8.49 -6.18
CA ILE A 134 -1.90 -9.59 -6.92
C ILE A 134 -1.45 -10.95 -6.40
N SER A 135 -0.18 -11.08 -6.05
CA SER A 135 0.36 -12.33 -5.49
C SER A 135 -0.04 -12.57 -4.03
N SER A 136 -0.36 -11.50 -3.29
CA SER A 136 -0.71 -11.56 -1.86
C SER A 136 -2.20 -11.70 -1.62
N GLU A 137 -3.03 -11.02 -2.42
CA GLU A 137 -4.48 -11.04 -2.32
C GLU A 137 -5.10 -12.32 -2.89
N MET A 138 -4.62 -12.77 -4.03
CA MET A 138 -5.14 -13.92 -4.76
C MET A 138 -4.04 -14.95 -5.05
N ARG A 139 -4.43 -16.14 -5.50
CA ARG A 139 -3.44 -17.16 -5.89
C ARG A 139 -2.75 -16.73 -7.18
N ALA A 140 -1.43 -16.60 -7.13
CA ALA A 140 -0.58 -16.30 -8.29
C ALA A 140 -0.66 -17.36 -9.41
N THR A 141 -1.27 -18.53 -9.14
CA THR A 141 -1.53 -19.64 -10.08
C THR A 141 -2.93 -19.61 -10.69
N SER A 142 -3.71 -18.54 -10.48
CA SER A 142 -5.01 -18.36 -11.12
C SER A 142 -4.88 -18.22 -12.64
N SER A 143 -6.00 -18.30 -13.38
CA SER A 143 -5.98 -18.15 -14.84
C SER A 143 -5.47 -16.76 -15.25
N ALA A 144 -4.86 -16.68 -16.43
CA ALA A 144 -4.33 -15.41 -16.95
C ALA A 144 -5.39 -14.31 -17.02
N GLU A 145 -6.61 -14.63 -17.45
CA GLU A 145 -7.70 -13.66 -17.55
C GLU A 145 -8.18 -13.17 -16.17
N PHE A 146 -8.19 -14.05 -15.17
CA PHE A 146 -8.46 -13.65 -13.79
C PHE A 146 -7.38 -12.70 -13.25
N LEU A 147 -6.10 -13.00 -13.48
CA LEU A 147 -4.99 -12.15 -13.05
C LEU A 147 -5.03 -10.78 -13.74
N LYS A 148 -5.36 -10.72 -15.03
CA LYS A 148 -5.57 -9.46 -15.76
C LYS A 148 -6.73 -8.64 -15.18
N ALA A 149 -7.89 -9.27 -14.96
CA ALA A 149 -9.03 -8.60 -14.35
C ALA A 149 -8.68 -8.04 -12.95
N HIS A 150 -8.01 -8.86 -12.13
CA HIS A 150 -7.56 -8.44 -10.81
C HIS A 150 -6.54 -7.28 -10.87
N ALA A 151 -5.64 -7.26 -11.85
CA ALA A 151 -4.71 -6.16 -12.06
C ALA A 151 -5.44 -4.85 -12.37
N VAL A 152 -6.45 -4.89 -13.23
CA VAL A 152 -7.24 -3.70 -13.62
C VAL A 152 -8.05 -3.16 -12.44
N ILE A 153 -8.76 -4.02 -11.70
CA ILE A 153 -9.57 -3.58 -10.55
C ILE A 153 -8.71 -3.09 -9.41
N SER A 154 -7.60 -3.76 -9.08
CA SER A 154 -6.67 -3.33 -8.02
C SER A 154 -6.03 -1.99 -8.33
N ARG A 155 -5.63 -1.76 -9.60
CA ARG A 155 -5.10 -0.49 -10.08
C ARG A 155 -6.15 0.61 -10.00
N SER A 156 -7.38 0.33 -10.42
CA SER A 156 -8.49 1.29 -10.38
C SER A 156 -8.81 1.71 -8.95
N TRP A 157 -8.95 0.74 -8.05
CA TRP A 157 -9.18 1.01 -6.64
C TRP A 157 -8.09 1.91 -6.06
N LEU A 158 -6.83 1.57 -6.26
CA LEU A 158 -5.69 2.32 -5.73
C LEU A 158 -5.67 3.78 -6.21
N LEU A 159 -5.82 3.98 -7.51
CA LEU A 159 -5.83 5.33 -8.08
C LEU A 159 -7.05 6.14 -7.63
N ALA A 160 -8.21 5.51 -7.48
CA ALA A 160 -9.40 6.16 -6.92
C ALA A 160 -9.16 6.61 -5.46
N GLN A 161 -8.46 5.80 -4.65
CA GLN A 161 -8.11 6.20 -3.27
C GLN A 161 -7.16 7.40 -3.25
N ILE A 162 -6.12 7.39 -4.09
CA ILE A 162 -5.16 8.49 -4.19
C ILE A 162 -5.84 9.79 -4.64
N ASP A 163 -6.73 9.72 -5.62
CA ASP A 163 -7.47 10.88 -6.11
C ASP A 163 -8.47 11.39 -5.06
N LYS A 164 -9.11 10.49 -4.33
CA LYS A 164 -9.99 10.82 -3.22
C LYS A 164 -9.24 11.55 -2.11
N ALA A 165 -8.09 11.07 -1.70
CA ALA A 165 -7.27 11.69 -0.66
C ALA A 165 -6.88 13.14 -1.00
N LYS A 166 -6.79 13.48 -2.30
CA LYS A 166 -6.51 14.85 -2.76
C LYS A 166 -7.73 15.78 -2.68
N THR A 167 -8.94 15.22 -2.79
CA THR A 167 -10.18 16.01 -3.01
C THR A 167 -11.09 16.08 -1.80
N VAL A 168 -11.09 15.08 -0.94
CA VAL A 168 -12.09 14.91 0.13
C VAL A 168 -11.41 14.73 1.49
N ARG A 169 -11.16 15.83 2.19
CA ARG A 169 -10.90 15.79 3.63
C ARG A 169 -12.14 16.25 4.37
N GLY A 170 -12.83 15.32 5.06
CA GLY A 170 -13.78 15.64 6.13
C GLY A 170 -15.17 16.16 5.74
N THR A 171 -15.82 15.60 4.70
CA THR A 171 -17.11 16.11 4.21
C THR A 171 -18.35 15.38 4.73
N TYR A 172 -18.22 14.27 5.45
CA TYR A 172 -19.39 13.54 5.99
C TYR A 172 -19.13 12.98 7.39
N SER A 173 -20.24 12.69 8.10
CA SER A 173 -20.17 12.06 9.42
C SER A 173 -19.92 10.56 9.28
N SER A 174 -18.98 10.01 10.06
CA SER A 174 -18.69 8.59 10.13
C SER A 174 -19.78 7.76 10.79
N TYR A 175 -20.83 8.40 11.28
CA TYR A 175 -21.97 7.70 11.89
C TYR A 175 -23.30 8.42 11.62
N ARG A 176 -24.36 7.65 11.59
CA ARG A 176 -25.75 8.11 11.58
C ARG A 176 -26.51 7.42 12.72
N VAL A 177 -27.24 8.19 13.49
CA VAL A 177 -28.10 7.70 14.56
C VAL A 177 -29.51 8.24 14.32
N ASP A 178 -30.48 7.36 14.24
CA ASP A 178 -31.90 7.71 14.31
C ASP A 178 -32.59 6.85 15.41
N GLN A 179 -33.91 6.88 15.45
CA GLN A 179 -34.66 6.19 16.53
C GLN A 179 -34.61 4.65 16.43
N GLU A 180 -34.31 4.10 15.26
CA GLU A 180 -34.38 2.66 14.99
C GLU A 180 -33.01 2.08 14.58
N GLU A 181 -32.08 2.91 14.13
CA GLU A 181 -30.82 2.46 13.55
C GLU A 181 -29.62 3.24 14.12
N TYR A 182 -28.54 2.52 14.38
CA TYR A 182 -27.21 3.07 14.57
C TYR A 182 -26.30 2.54 13.48
N ILE A 183 -25.93 3.38 12.53
CA ILE A 183 -25.01 3.04 11.46
C ILE A 183 -23.69 3.73 11.73
N ARG A 184 -22.61 2.97 11.77
CA ARG A 184 -21.26 3.46 11.88
C ARG A 184 -20.44 2.95 10.71
N TRP A 185 -19.99 3.88 9.88
CA TRP A 185 -18.91 3.60 8.94
C TRP A 185 -17.62 3.77 9.73
N TYR A 186 -16.89 2.67 9.93
CA TYR A 186 -15.61 2.74 10.61
C TYR A 186 -14.73 3.73 9.86
N ASP A 187 -14.30 4.76 10.58
CA ASP A 187 -13.49 5.83 10.02
C ASP A 187 -12.36 5.17 9.27
N ARG A 188 -12.37 5.38 7.99
CA ARG A 188 -11.22 5.11 7.19
C ARG A 188 -10.21 6.16 7.61
N GLU A 189 -9.31 5.77 8.48
CA GLU A 189 -8.17 6.60 8.83
C GLU A 189 -7.40 6.86 7.55
N ASP A 190 -7.69 8.02 6.94
CA ASP A 190 -6.91 8.47 5.80
C ASP A 190 -5.49 8.63 6.29
N HIS A 191 -4.59 7.86 5.69
CA HIS A 191 -3.19 7.94 6.02
C HIS A 191 -2.67 9.36 5.74
N ALA A 192 -2.21 10.05 6.79
CA ALA A 192 -1.81 11.46 6.66
C ALA A 192 -0.44 11.63 5.99
N HIS A 193 0.39 10.59 6.02
CA HIS A 193 1.82 10.68 5.67
C HIS A 193 2.27 9.73 4.56
N PHE A 194 1.37 8.88 4.04
CA PHE A 194 1.61 7.96 2.93
C PHE A 194 0.29 7.65 2.21
N ASP A 195 0.35 7.06 1.01
CA ASP A 195 -0.84 6.85 0.17
C ASP A 195 -1.71 5.70 0.64
N VAL A 196 -1.10 4.57 1.00
CA VAL A 196 -1.76 3.33 1.45
C VAL A 196 -0.91 2.59 2.47
N CYS A 197 -1.52 1.76 3.32
CA CYS A 197 -0.77 0.83 4.17
C CYS A 197 -0.62 -0.54 3.52
N ALA A 198 0.25 -1.37 4.09
CA ALA A 198 0.53 -2.72 3.60
C ALA A 198 -0.46 -3.79 4.10
N ASP A 199 -1.38 -3.44 5.00
CA ASP A 199 -2.30 -4.35 5.66
C ASP A 199 -3.68 -4.40 4.98
N ASP A 200 -4.54 -5.29 5.46
CA ASP A 200 -5.90 -5.56 4.95
C ASP A 200 -6.83 -4.34 4.94
N HIS A 201 -6.50 -3.27 5.67
CA HIS A 201 -7.20 -1.99 5.61
C HIS A 201 -7.19 -1.38 4.19
N CYS A 202 -6.05 -1.48 3.48
CA CYS A 202 -5.91 -1.06 2.09
C CYS A 202 -5.90 -2.28 1.17
N GLN A 203 -4.76 -2.63 0.63
CA GLN A 203 -4.54 -3.86 -0.14
C GLN A 203 -3.33 -4.56 0.47
N ARG A 204 -3.40 -5.87 0.61
CA ARG A 204 -2.31 -6.64 1.19
C ARG A 204 -1.06 -6.54 0.33
N TYR A 205 -0.07 -5.85 0.86
CA TYR A 205 1.22 -5.64 0.23
C TYR A 205 2.32 -6.29 1.09
N GLN A 206 3.11 -7.19 0.51
CA GLN A 206 4.16 -7.95 1.23
C GLN A 206 5.53 -7.84 0.54
N GLY A 207 5.75 -6.76 -0.19
CA GLY A 207 7.00 -6.53 -0.91
C GLY A 207 7.29 -7.65 -1.91
N ILE A 208 8.57 -7.96 -2.09
CA ILE A 208 9.03 -9.06 -2.95
C ILE A 208 9.22 -10.39 -2.19
N SER A 209 8.84 -10.45 -0.91
CA SER A 209 8.94 -11.66 -0.08
C SER A 209 8.01 -12.79 -0.53
N LYS A 210 6.91 -12.45 -1.17
CA LYS A 210 6.01 -13.44 -1.74
C LYS A 210 6.44 -13.81 -3.15
N ALA A 211 6.52 -15.09 -3.38
CA ALA A 211 6.79 -15.62 -4.72
C ALA A 211 5.65 -15.23 -5.66
N TYR A 212 5.98 -14.58 -6.74
CA TYR A 212 5.06 -14.29 -7.84
C TYR A 212 5.45 -15.13 -9.05
N THR A 213 4.45 -15.59 -9.79
CA THR A 213 4.67 -16.37 -11.00
C THR A 213 4.91 -15.43 -12.19
N PRO A 214 5.57 -15.89 -13.28
CA PRO A 214 5.64 -15.13 -14.53
C PRO A 214 4.28 -14.66 -15.04
N ALA A 215 3.22 -15.46 -14.82
CA ALA A 215 1.85 -15.13 -15.23
C ALA A 215 1.31 -13.83 -14.57
N VAL A 216 1.69 -13.53 -13.33
CA VAL A 216 1.32 -12.25 -12.67
C VAL A 216 1.99 -11.08 -13.36
N ARG A 217 3.28 -11.20 -13.69
CA ARG A 217 4.01 -10.14 -14.42
C ARG A 217 3.43 -9.95 -15.82
N GLU A 218 3.16 -11.03 -16.55
CA GLU A 218 2.55 -10.97 -17.88
C GLU A 218 1.16 -10.33 -17.86
N ALA A 219 0.36 -10.63 -16.83
CA ALA A 219 -0.97 -10.01 -16.65
C ALA A 219 -0.88 -8.50 -16.40
N LEU A 220 0.07 -8.06 -15.57
CA LEU A 220 0.31 -6.64 -15.32
C LEU A 220 0.82 -5.91 -16.54
N GLU A 221 1.76 -6.50 -17.28
CA GLU A 221 2.29 -5.92 -18.52
C GLU A 221 1.20 -5.82 -19.60
N ALA A 222 0.38 -6.86 -19.76
CA ALA A 222 -0.72 -6.88 -20.72
C ALA A 222 -1.81 -5.84 -20.44
N THR A 223 -1.99 -5.48 -19.16
CA THR A 223 -3.01 -4.51 -18.70
C THR A 223 -2.42 -3.20 -18.20
N ARG A 224 -1.14 -2.92 -18.51
CA ARG A 224 -0.42 -1.78 -17.99
C ARG A 224 -1.17 -0.46 -18.23
N GLY A 225 -1.42 0.28 -17.15
CA GLY A 225 -2.13 1.55 -17.17
C GLY A 225 -3.64 1.44 -17.42
N GLU A 226 -4.20 0.25 -17.60
CA GLU A 226 -5.65 0.07 -17.78
C GLU A 226 -6.39 0.21 -16.46
N VAL A 227 -7.47 1.02 -16.47
CA VAL A 227 -8.34 1.28 -15.32
C VAL A 227 -9.80 1.25 -15.72
N LEU A 228 -10.68 0.96 -14.77
CA LEU A 228 -12.11 1.11 -14.92
C LEU A 228 -12.51 2.56 -14.71
N THR A 229 -13.35 3.09 -15.57
CA THR A 229 -13.89 4.44 -15.44
C THR A 229 -15.42 4.43 -15.58
N TYR A 230 -16.06 5.31 -14.82
CA TYR A 230 -17.49 5.60 -14.94
C TYR A 230 -17.67 7.11 -15.06
N GLU A 231 -18.34 7.56 -16.14
CA GLU A 231 -18.53 8.99 -16.44
C GLU A 231 -17.24 9.82 -16.39
N GLY A 232 -16.12 9.24 -16.87
CA GLY A 232 -14.81 9.89 -16.92
C GLY A 232 -14.03 9.89 -15.60
N THR A 233 -14.58 9.33 -14.52
CA THR A 233 -13.92 9.19 -13.21
C THR A 233 -13.45 7.75 -13.01
N ILE A 234 -12.28 7.55 -12.38
CA ILE A 234 -11.80 6.22 -12.05
C ILE A 234 -12.72 5.60 -10.99
N CYS A 235 -13.13 4.35 -11.22
CA CYS A 235 -14.01 3.63 -10.32
C CYS A 235 -13.27 3.24 -9.02
N ASP A 236 -13.93 3.42 -7.88
CA ASP A 236 -13.59 2.74 -6.62
C ASP A 236 -13.95 1.25 -6.76
N ALA A 237 -13.07 0.50 -7.42
CA ALA A 237 -13.32 -0.87 -7.86
C ALA A 237 -13.10 -1.87 -6.71
N ARG A 238 -14.06 -1.95 -5.79
CA ARG A 238 -14.04 -2.87 -4.65
C ARG A 238 -14.15 -4.32 -5.12
N PHE A 239 -13.47 -5.20 -4.40
CA PHE A 239 -13.53 -6.64 -4.63
C PHE A 239 -13.52 -7.42 -3.33
N SER A 240 -14.01 -8.65 -3.37
CA SER A 240 -13.96 -9.59 -2.25
C SER A 240 -13.58 -10.98 -2.74
N LYS A 241 -12.99 -11.78 -1.87
CA LYS A 241 -12.65 -13.19 -2.17
C LYS A 241 -13.88 -14.06 -2.34
N CYS A 242 -14.94 -13.79 -1.57
CA CYS A 242 -16.17 -14.53 -1.56
C CYS A 242 -17.31 -13.65 -1.06
N CYS A 243 -18.34 -13.48 -1.88
CA CYS A 243 -19.51 -12.67 -1.52
C CYS A 243 -20.63 -13.49 -0.83
N GLY A 244 -20.46 -14.81 -0.66
CA GLY A 244 -21.51 -15.65 -0.08
C GLY A 244 -22.78 -15.80 -0.92
N GLY A 245 -22.76 -15.32 -2.19
CA GLY A 245 -23.89 -15.40 -3.12
C GLY A 245 -24.50 -14.04 -3.47
N ALA A 246 -24.28 -13.01 -2.65
CA ALA A 246 -24.66 -11.63 -2.92
C ALA A 246 -23.60 -10.68 -2.35
N THR A 247 -23.33 -9.60 -3.06
CA THR A 247 -22.45 -8.53 -2.56
C THR A 247 -23.24 -7.62 -1.61
N GLU A 248 -22.55 -7.06 -0.62
CA GLU A 248 -23.10 -5.99 0.19
C GLU A 248 -23.04 -4.68 -0.57
N ARG A 249 -23.97 -3.79 -0.30
CA ARG A 249 -24.00 -2.45 -0.89
C ARG A 249 -22.87 -1.59 -0.34
N PHE A 250 -22.30 -0.75 -1.19
CA PHE A 250 -21.19 0.13 -0.82
C PHE A 250 -21.56 1.10 0.30
N ASP A 251 -22.76 1.69 0.22
CA ASP A 251 -23.27 2.66 1.20
C ASP A 251 -23.58 2.06 2.57
N ASN A 252 -23.73 0.74 2.68
CA ASN A 252 -23.84 0.05 3.97
C ASN A 252 -22.47 -0.26 4.59
N THR A 253 -21.41 -0.37 3.78
CA THR A 253 -20.13 -0.95 4.22
C THR A 253 -19.06 0.10 4.41
N TRP A 254 -18.93 1.04 3.48
CA TRP A 254 -17.77 1.93 3.41
C TRP A 254 -18.06 3.39 3.71
N GLU A 255 -19.06 3.97 3.04
CA GLU A 255 -19.41 5.39 3.14
C GLU A 255 -20.85 5.59 2.70
N PRO A 256 -21.54 6.65 3.19
CA PRO A 256 -22.94 6.93 2.78
C PRO A 256 -23.02 7.52 1.36
N VAL A 257 -22.39 6.84 0.39
CA VAL A 257 -22.33 7.25 -1.02
C VAL A 257 -22.77 6.07 -1.88
N VAL A 258 -23.66 6.32 -2.84
CA VAL A 258 -24.07 5.31 -3.83
C VAL A 258 -23.19 5.46 -5.07
N HIS A 259 -22.53 4.39 -5.45
CA HIS A 259 -21.80 4.27 -6.70
C HIS A 259 -22.62 3.42 -7.68
N PRO A 260 -23.18 3.99 -8.79
CA PRO A 260 -24.04 3.23 -9.70
C PRO A 260 -23.41 2.00 -10.34
N TYR A 261 -22.07 1.93 -10.34
CA TYR A 261 -21.33 0.77 -10.87
C TYR A 261 -21.03 -0.30 -9.81
N LEU A 262 -21.43 -0.09 -8.55
CA LEU A 262 -21.32 -1.03 -7.43
C LEU A 262 -22.68 -1.43 -6.84
N ASP A 263 -23.79 -0.95 -7.44
CA ASP A 263 -25.16 -1.20 -7.00
C ASP A 263 -25.76 -2.45 -7.69
#